data_341376ebdbedfeddfb2d95edcb978cbc
#
_entry.id   341376ebdbedfeddfb2d95edcb978cbc
#
_cell.length_a   1.000
_cell.length_b   1.000
_cell.length_c   1.000
_cell.angle_alpha   90.00
_cell.angle_beta   90.00
_cell.angle_gamma   90.00
#
_symmetry.space_group_name_H-M   'P 1'
#
loop_
_entity.id
_entity.type
_entity.pdbx_description
1 polymer ?
#
loop_
_entity_poly.entity_id
_entity_poly.type
_entity_poly.pdbx_seq_one_letter_code
_entity_poly.pdbx_strand_id
1 'polypeptide(L)'
;MKKLFISLLAAASLAAPALANKNPELAQGGGLTGGNVSSKTSDPEVKFYTPDATGCMILRECTDGVKQIFSLLDVSSEYDDPTRFTSIANEFNSMLVYLNQIGVEVFLADEKYFSVFTRGMYQTEHNRLFLNKSFMRRPSGLMAVMRHEGWHAAQDCMAGTIDNTFMAIIEPEEDVPQYWQDVVKKTYSDMPGAIPWEKEAFWAGHTEGMTMNALKACASPTPMWEVYEPTPLTRKWLVEQGFIAK
;
A
#
# COMPACT_ATOMS: atom_id res chain seq x y z
N MET A 1 -5.81 -28.21 14.08
CA MET A 1 -5.89 -27.58 12.75
C MET A 1 -6.29 -26.13 12.97
N LYS A 2 -5.30 -25.23 13.07
CA LYS A 2 -5.53 -23.78 13.23
C LYS A 2 -5.89 -23.23 11.84
N LYS A 3 -7.08 -22.70 11.70
CA LYS A 3 -7.52 -21.99 10.49
C LYS A 3 -6.73 -20.68 10.43
N LEU A 4 -5.84 -20.59 9.47
CA LEU A 4 -5.12 -19.36 9.12
C LEU A 4 -6.16 -18.39 8.54
N PHE A 5 -6.55 -17.38 9.32
CA PHE A 5 -7.27 -16.23 8.78
C PHE A 5 -6.22 -15.30 8.13
N ILE A 6 -6.06 -15.43 6.82
CA ILE A 6 -5.32 -14.46 6.03
C ILE A 6 -6.21 -13.24 5.91
N SER A 7 -5.99 -12.23 6.77
CA SER A 7 -6.52 -10.89 6.52
C SER A 7 -5.71 -10.27 5.38
N LEU A 8 -6.12 -10.53 4.15
CA LEU A 8 -5.67 -9.77 3.00
C LEU A 8 -6.36 -8.41 3.05
N LEU A 9 -5.74 -7.43 3.70
CA LEU A 9 -6.03 -6.03 3.45
C LEU A 9 -5.34 -5.66 2.12
N ALA A 10 -6.01 -5.95 1.02
CA ALA A 10 -5.60 -5.44 -0.26
C ALA A 10 -5.93 -3.95 -0.30
N ALA A 11 -4.91 -3.10 -0.23
CA ALA A 11 -5.06 -1.69 -0.50
C ALA A 11 -5.63 -1.50 -1.91
N ALA A 12 -6.91 -1.23 -2.00
CA ALA A 12 -7.54 -0.93 -3.27
C ALA A 12 -7.06 0.42 -3.79
N SER A 13 -6.68 0.39 -4.98
CA SER A 13 -6.12 1.42 -5.85
C SER A 13 -6.79 2.80 -5.73
N LEU A 14 -5.94 3.81 -5.60
CA LEU A 14 -6.23 5.21 -5.93
C LEU A 14 -6.53 5.36 -7.43
N ALA A 15 -7.76 5.11 -7.85
CA ALA A 15 -8.26 5.57 -9.12
C ALA A 15 -8.70 7.03 -8.96
N ALA A 16 -7.86 7.97 -9.35
CA ALA A 16 -8.35 9.32 -9.64
C ALA A 16 -9.45 9.21 -10.73
N PRO A 17 -10.58 9.90 -10.60
CA PRO A 17 -11.60 9.88 -11.65
C PRO A 17 -10.98 10.43 -12.93
N ALA A 18 -10.80 9.58 -13.92
CA ALA A 18 -10.61 10.03 -15.30
C ALA A 18 -11.90 10.76 -15.70
N LEU A 19 -11.79 12.04 -15.97
CA LEU A 19 -12.86 12.79 -16.62
C LEU A 19 -13.23 12.06 -17.93
N ALA A 20 -14.39 11.44 -17.91
CA ALA A 20 -14.95 10.76 -19.06
C ALA A 20 -15.26 11.79 -20.13
N ASN A 21 -14.45 11.83 -21.16
CA ASN A 21 -14.77 12.48 -22.40
C ASN A 21 -15.77 11.57 -23.15
N LYS A 22 -17.05 11.93 -23.11
CA LYS A 22 -18.09 11.26 -23.87
C LYS A 22 -17.93 11.63 -25.33
N ASN A 23 -17.58 10.68 -26.17
CA ASN A 23 -17.93 10.69 -27.56
C ASN A 23 -18.52 9.32 -27.95
N PRO A 24 -19.80 9.27 -28.37
CA PRO A 24 -20.40 8.05 -28.88
C PRO A 24 -20.34 8.10 -30.41
N GLU A 25 -19.69 7.10 -31.02
CA GLU A 25 -19.95 6.60 -32.39
C GLU A 25 -18.89 5.55 -32.72
N LEU A 26 -19.27 4.33 -32.90
CA LEU A 26 -19.58 3.59 -34.11
C LEU A 26 -19.66 2.09 -33.79
N ALA A 27 -20.88 1.62 -33.77
CA ALA A 27 -21.16 0.19 -33.92
C ALA A 27 -21.40 -0.06 -35.42
N GLN A 28 -20.81 -1.16 -35.92
CA GLN A 28 -21.21 -2.05 -37.05
C GLN A 28 -19.98 -2.84 -37.44
N GLY A 29 -19.89 -4.18 -37.35
CA GLY A 29 -20.75 -5.13 -38.00
C GLY A 29 -19.96 -5.86 -39.08
N GLY A 30 -19.82 -7.21 -39.02
CA GLY A 30 -19.29 -8.08 -40.09
C GLY A 30 -18.15 -9.00 -39.60
N GLY A 31 -18.32 -10.27 -39.33
CA GLY A 31 -18.73 -11.39 -40.15
C GLY A 31 -17.50 -12.23 -40.56
N LEU A 32 -17.31 -13.37 -39.88
CA LEU A 32 -16.75 -14.67 -40.29
C LEU A 32 -15.80 -14.77 -41.51
N THR A 33 -14.60 -15.35 -41.31
CA THR A 33 -14.21 -16.60 -42.00
C THR A 33 -12.90 -17.12 -41.43
N GLY A 34 -12.81 -18.43 -41.27
CA GLY A 34 -11.67 -19.14 -40.72
C GLY A 34 -10.43 -19.14 -41.62
N GLY A 35 -9.28 -19.18 -40.98
CA GLY A 35 -8.01 -19.37 -41.61
C GLY A 35 -7.01 -19.86 -40.56
N ASN A 36 -6.67 -21.15 -40.62
CA ASN A 36 -5.54 -21.72 -39.92
C ASN A 36 -4.26 -21.00 -40.37
N VAL A 37 -3.63 -20.27 -39.45
CA VAL A 37 -2.24 -19.86 -39.63
C VAL A 37 -1.47 -20.21 -38.35
N SER A 38 -0.75 -21.31 -38.43
CA SER A 38 0.33 -21.63 -37.51
C SER A 38 1.44 -20.59 -37.72
N SER A 39 1.56 -19.63 -36.78
CA SER A 39 2.75 -18.82 -36.64
C SER A 39 3.20 -18.93 -35.18
N LYS A 40 4.32 -19.63 -34.99
CA LYS A 40 5.13 -19.51 -33.76
C LYS A 40 5.71 -18.08 -33.72
N THR A 41 4.97 -17.19 -33.09
CA THR A 41 5.52 -15.96 -32.51
C THR A 41 5.58 -16.19 -31.01
N SER A 42 6.77 -16.19 -30.44
CA SER A 42 7.00 -16.16 -29.03
C SER A 42 6.57 -14.78 -28.51
N ASP A 43 5.28 -14.57 -28.35
CA ASP A 43 4.79 -13.43 -27.59
C ASP A 43 5.32 -13.56 -26.15
N PRO A 44 5.79 -12.47 -25.53
CA PRO A 44 6.16 -12.51 -24.12
C PRO A 44 4.92 -12.97 -23.34
N GLU A 45 5.08 -14.08 -22.63
CA GLU A 45 4.03 -14.69 -21.82
C GLU A 45 3.48 -13.63 -20.87
N VAL A 46 2.28 -13.13 -21.14
CA VAL A 46 1.59 -12.20 -20.24
C VAL A 46 1.24 -13.00 -19.00
N LYS A 47 2.04 -12.86 -17.97
CA LYS A 47 1.82 -13.50 -16.67
C LYS A 47 0.64 -12.80 -15.98
N PHE A 48 -0.52 -13.44 -16.01
CA PHE A 48 -1.70 -12.96 -15.30
C PHE A 48 -1.53 -13.11 -13.78
N TYR A 49 -2.06 -12.14 -13.04
CA TYR A 49 -2.20 -12.23 -11.58
C TYR A 49 -2.97 -13.48 -11.19
N THR A 50 -2.47 -14.18 -10.17
CA THR A 50 -3.20 -15.21 -9.45
C THR A 50 -3.11 -14.92 -7.95
N PRO A 51 -4.15 -15.25 -7.13
CA PRO A 51 -4.08 -15.05 -5.68
C PRO A 51 -2.88 -15.74 -5.03
N ASP A 52 -2.47 -16.88 -5.57
CA ASP A 52 -1.31 -17.66 -5.10
C ASP A 52 0.01 -16.90 -5.33
N ALA A 53 0.10 -16.05 -6.38
CA ALA A 53 1.29 -15.26 -6.65
C ALA A 53 1.57 -14.24 -5.55
N THR A 54 0.53 -13.56 -5.02
CA THR A 54 0.69 -12.63 -3.90
C THR A 54 1.17 -13.36 -2.65
N GLY A 55 0.56 -14.48 -2.29
CA GLY A 55 0.98 -15.28 -1.15
C GLY A 55 2.43 -15.75 -1.26
N CYS A 56 2.81 -16.25 -2.44
CA CYS A 56 4.16 -16.69 -2.75
C CYS A 56 5.20 -15.55 -2.60
N MET A 57 4.87 -14.33 -3.04
CA MET A 57 5.70 -13.15 -2.86
C MET A 57 5.84 -12.76 -1.37
N ILE A 58 4.72 -12.73 -0.65
CA ILE A 58 4.71 -12.40 0.78
C ILE A 58 5.58 -13.37 1.58
N LEU A 59 5.50 -14.66 1.27
CA LEU A 59 6.28 -15.71 1.92
C LEU A 59 7.73 -15.80 1.43
N ARG A 60 8.15 -14.98 0.45
CA ARG A 60 9.47 -15.02 -0.22
C ARG A 60 9.77 -16.32 -0.94
N GLU A 61 8.77 -17.07 -1.30
CA GLU A 61 8.91 -18.27 -2.13
C GLU A 61 9.04 -17.90 -3.61
N CYS A 62 8.47 -16.75 -4.02
CA CYS A 62 8.61 -16.15 -5.33
C CYS A 62 9.43 -14.86 -5.24
N THR A 63 10.64 -14.86 -5.82
CA THR A 63 11.57 -13.72 -5.77
C THR A 63 11.82 -13.08 -7.14
N ASP A 64 11.41 -13.73 -8.23
CA ASP A 64 11.60 -13.20 -9.58
C ASP A 64 10.77 -11.93 -9.80
N GLY A 65 11.47 -10.81 -10.07
CA GLY A 65 10.84 -9.49 -10.20
C GLY A 65 10.43 -8.87 -8.86
N VAL A 66 10.97 -9.37 -7.72
CA VAL A 66 10.82 -8.78 -6.38
C VAL A 66 12.20 -8.33 -5.90
N LYS A 67 12.35 -7.02 -5.67
CA LYS A 67 13.61 -6.39 -5.27
C LYS A 67 13.41 -5.63 -3.96
N GLN A 68 14.19 -5.95 -2.93
CA GLN A 68 14.23 -5.12 -1.72
C GLN A 68 14.88 -3.78 -2.04
N ILE A 69 14.33 -2.70 -1.49
CA ILE A 69 14.82 -1.34 -1.74
C ILE A 69 15.36 -0.72 -0.46
N PHE A 70 16.47 0.00 -0.58
CA PHE A 70 17.17 0.66 0.52
C PHE A 70 17.31 2.16 0.29
N SER A 71 17.01 2.63 -0.92
CA SER A 71 17.08 4.03 -1.30
C SER A 71 16.12 4.34 -2.46
N LEU A 72 15.84 5.61 -2.66
CA LEU A 72 15.08 6.06 -3.83
C LEU A 72 15.73 5.62 -5.15
N LEU A 73 17.06 5.51 -5.19
CA LEU A 73 17.79 5.09 -6.39
C LEU A 73 17.39 3.69 -6.83
N ASP A 74 17.10 2.79 -5.88
CA ASP A 74 16.68 1.41 -6.19
C ASP A 74 15.35 1.37 -6.95
N VAL A 75 14.50 2.39 -6.76
CA VAL A 75 13.24 2.55 -7.47
C VAL A 75 13.41 3.37 -8.75
N SER A 76 14.06 4.53 -8.64
CA SER A 76 14.16 5.47 -9.78
C SER A 76 14.98 4.93 -10.94
N SER A 77 15.98 4.08 -10.69
CA SER A 77 16.80 3.44 -11.71
C SER A 77 16.04 2.43 -12.60
N GLU A 78 14.83 2.05 -12.19
CA GLU A 78 13.95 1.17 -12.99
C GLU A 78 13.22 1.93 -14.13
N TYR A 79 13.39 3.26 -14.21
CA TYR A 79 12.71 4.12 -15.18
C TYR A 79 13.70 4.97 -15.98
N ASP A 80 13.27 5.39 -17.17
CA ASP A 80 14.11 6.06 -18.17
C ASP A 80 14.72 7.38 -17.68
N ASP A 81 14.07 8.09 -16.76
CA ASP A 81 14.55 9.37 -16.23
C ASP A 81 14.53 9.39 -14.68
N PRO A 82 15.59 8.88 -14.03
CA PRO A 82 15.71 8.88 -12.58
C PRO A 82 15.73 10.28 -11.94
N THR A 83 16.13 11.32 -12.70
CA THR A 83 16.26 12.68 -12.16
C THR A 83 14.94 13.30 -11.75
N ARG A 84 13.83 12.84 -12.34
CA ARG A 84 12.47 13.28 -11.98
C ARG A 84 12.12 13.02 -10.52
N PHE A 85 12.77 12.06 -9.88
CA PHE A 85 12.50 11.67 -8.49
C PHE A 85 13.25 12.50 -7.47
N THR A 86 14.13 13.42 -7.89
CA THR A 86 14.99 14.19 -6.97
C THR A 86 14.19 14.99 -5.93
N SER A 87 13.04 15.53 -6.32
CA SER A 87 12.20 16.35 -5.43
C SER A 87 11.63 15.60 -4.23
N ILE A 88 11.50 14.28 -4.32
CA ILE A 88 10.94 13.45 -3.25
C ILE A 88 12.02 12.70 -2.44
N ALA A 89 13.30 12.87 -2.79
CA ALA A 89 14.37 12.04 -2.26
C ALA A 89 14.50 12.10 -0.73
N ASN A 90 14.37 13.28 -0.15
CA ASN A 90 14.52 13.46 1.29
C ASN A 90 13.43 12.74 2.07
N GLU A 91 12.16 12.94 1.70
CA GLU A 91 11.04 12.31 2.41
C GLU A 91 11.06 10.79 2.21
N PHE A 92 11.21 10.33 0.95
CA PHE A 92 11.24 8.90 0.63
C PHE A 92 12.34 8.16 1.39
N ASN A 93 13.57 8.66 1.34
CA ASN A 93 14.70 8.02 2.04
C ASN A 93 14.55 8.09 3.57
N SER A 94 14.01 9.17 4.12
CA SER A 94 13.73 9.28 5.56
C SER A 94 12.68 8.25 5.98
N MET A 95 11.62 8.06 5.20
CA MET A 95 10.60 7.04 5.46
C MET A 95 11.22 5.63 5.42
N LEU A 96 12.08 5.32 4.45
CA LEU A 96 12.80 4.04 4.39
C LEU A 96 13.63 3.79 5.66
N VAL A 97 14.33 4.82 6.14
CA VAL A 97 15.13 4.71 7.38
C VAL A 97 14.24 4.37 8.57
N TYR A 98 13.12 5.10 8.76
CA TYR A 98 12.23 4.85 9.89
C TYR A 98 11.50 3.50 9.78
N LEU A 99 11.04 3.12 8.57
CA LEU A 99 10.45 1.80 8.34
C LEU A 99 11.43 0.68 8.70
N ASN A 100 12.68 0.79 8.26
CA ASN A 100 13.71 -0.20 8.59
C ASN A 100 14.00 -0.25 10.11
N GLN A 101 14.05 0.91 10.79
CA GLN A 101 14.25 0.98 12.24
C GLN A 101 13.15 0.28 13.04
N ILE A 102 11.91 0.27 12.55
CA ILE A 102 10.81 -0.46 13.18
C ILE A 102 10.65 -1.89 12.64
N GLY A 103 11.60 -2.38 11.83
CA GLY A 103 11.61 -3.76 11.34
C GLY A 103 10.79 -4.01 10.07
N VAL A 104 10.33 -2.96 9.37
CA VAL A 104 9.59 -3.10 8.11
C VAL A 104 10.54 -3.13 6.93
N GLU A 105 10.43 -4.17 6.11
CA GLU A 105 11.16 -4.33 4.86
C GLU A 105 10.33 -3.79 3.69
N VAL A 106 10.94 -3.02 2.79
CA VAL A 106 10.28 -2.43 1.63
C VAL A 106 10.76 -3.08 0.34
N PHE A 107 9.83 -3.43 -0.53
CA PHE A 107 10.10 -4.12 -1.79
C PHE A 107 9.44 -3.39 -2.96
N LEU A 108 10.12 -3.41 -4.10
CA LEU A 108 9.54 -3.12 -5.41
C LEU A 108 9.28 -4.46 -6.10
N ALA A 109 8.05 -4.70 -6.56
CA ALA A 109 7.67 -5.96 -7.16
C ALA A 109 6.89 -5.77 -8.46
N ASP A 110 7.01 -6.75 -9.36
CA ASP A 110 6.32 -6.75 -10.65
C ASP A 110 4.80 -6.89 -10.48
N GLU A 111 4.04 -6.34 -11.43
CA GLU A 111 2.57 -6.32 -11.39
C GLU A 111 1.90 -7.70 -11.31
N LYS A 112 2.58 -8.75 -11.75
CA LYS A 112 2.08 -10.13 -11.69
C LYS A 112 1.72 -10.61 -10.27
N TYR A 113 2.25 -9.93 -9.25
CA TYR A 113 2.03 -10.24 -7.83
C TYR A 113 0.84 -9.49 -7.21
N PHE A 114 0.24 -8.57 -7.95
CA PHE A 114 -0.81 -7.71 -7.42
C PHE A 114 -2.12 -7.93 -8.17
N SER A 115 -3.24 -7.78 -7.46
CA SER A 115 -4.53 -7.70 -8.13
C SER A 115 -4.61 -6.46 -9.02
N VAL A 116 -5.51 -6.48 -9.99
CA VAL A 116 -5.75 -5.35 -10.89
C VAL A 116 -6.02 -4.09 -10.05
N PHE A 117 -5.28 -3.01 -10.36
CA PHE A 117 -5.33 -1.72 -9.66
C PHE A 117 -4.63 -1.64 -8.29
N THR A 118 -4.15 -2.72 -7.70
CA THR A 118 -3.37 -2.64 -6.45
C THR A 118 -2.03 -1.96 -6.71
N ARG A 119 -1.76 -0.84 -6.05
CA ARG A 119 -0.56 -0.03 -6.24
C ARG A 119 0.53 -0.33 -5.22
N GLY A 120 0.13 -0.70 -4.02
CA GLY A 120 0.99 -1.09 -2.92
C GLY A 120 0.24 -2.02 -1.98
N MET A 121 0.96 -2.53 -1.01
CA MET A 121 0.41 -3.39 0.03
C MET A 121 1.36 -3.39 1.23
N TYR A 122 0.82 -3.14 2.42
CA TYR A 122 1.50 -3.45 3.67
C TYR A 122 0.97 -4.76 4.25
N GLN A 123 1.87 -5.63 4.66
CA GLN A 123 1.54 -6.94 5.23
C GLN A 123 2.00 -6.98 6.68
N THR A 124 1.06 -6.95 7.62
CA THR A 124 1.27 -6.84 9.06
C THR A 124 2.00 -8.03 9.67
N GLU A 125 1.62 -9.27 9.30
CA GLU A 125 2.20 -10.48 9.89
C GLU A 125 3.70 -10.67 9.60
N HIS A 126 4.23 -10.06 8.52
CA HIS A 126 5.62 -10.21 8.10
C HIS A 126 6.36 -8.88 8.03
N ASN A 127 5.69 -7.77 8.37
CA ASN A 127 6.28 -6.42 8.36
C ASN A 127 6.89 -6.08 6.99
N ARG A 128 6.14 -6.28 5.91
CA ARG A 128 6.60 -6.07 4.55
C ARG A 128 5.70 -5.11 3.80
N LEU A 129 6.33 -4.12 3.21
CA LEU A 129 5.69 -3.15 2.34
C LEU A 129 6.10 -3.43 0.90
N PHE A 130 5.13 -3.66 0.03
CA PHE A 130 5.36 -3.93 -1.39
C PHE A 130 4.81 -2.79 -2.24
N LEU A 131 5.64 -2.30 -3.17
CA LEU A 131 5.29 -1.29 -4.17
C LEU A 131 5.15 -1.97 -5.53
N ASN A 132 4.00 -1.78 -6.19
CA ASN A 132 3.79 -2.32 -7.53
C ASN A 132 4.52 -1.46 -8.57
N LYS A 133 5.57 -2.00 -9.16
CA LYS A 133 6.47 -1.32 -10.08
C LYS A 133 5.73 -0.59 -11.22
N SER A 134 4.66 -1.16 -11.75
CA SER A 134 3.93 -0.57 -12.88
C SER A 134 3.30 0.80 -12.56
N PHE A 135 3.05 1.10 -11.28
CA PHE A 135 2.46 2.37 -10.84
C PHE A 135 3.47 3.39 -10.31
N MET A 136 4.75 3.03 -10.12
CA MET A 136 5.76 3.89 -9.46
C MET A 136 6.50 4.84 -10.41
N ARG A 137 6.11 4.93 -11.68
CA ARG A 137 6.78 5.75 -12.71
C ARG A 137 6.73 7.26 -12.45
N ARG A 138 5.80 7.74 -11.63
CA ARG A 138 5.63 9.16 -11.31
C ARG A 138 5.99 9.41 -9.85
N PRO A 139 6.84 10.41 -9.55
CA PRO A 139 7.23 10.73 -8.18
C PRO A 139 6.02 10.94 -7.24
N SER A 140 5.00 11.67 -7.69
CA SER A 140 3.78 11.90 -6.91
C SER A 140 3.00 10.61 -6.64
N GLY A 141 2.94 9.69 -7.62
CA GLY A 141 2.31 8.39 -7.46
C GLY A 141 3.08 7.51 -6.48
N LEU A 142 4.41 7.45 -6.63
CA LEU A 142 5.28 6.72 -5.71
C LEU A 142 5.11 7.21 -4.27
N MET A 143 5.15 8.55 -4.05
CA MET A 143 5.00 9.11 -2.71
C MET A 143 3.61 8.89 -2.13
N ALA A 144 2.55 9.01 -2.94
CA ALA A 144 1.20 8.75 -2.45
C ALA A 144 1.04 7.31 -1.94
N VAL A 145 1.60 6.33 -2.67
CA VAL A 145 1.57 4.92 -2.26
C VAL A 145 2.50 4.69 -1.06
N MET A 146 3.72 5.21 -1.09
CA MET A 146 4.68 5.05 0.01
C MET A 146 4.17 5.62 1.32
N ARG A 147 3.50 6.80 1.29
CA ARG A 147 2.86 7.40 2.46
C ARG A 147 1.67 6.58 2.93
N HIS A 148 0.83 6.09 2.02
CA HIS A 148 -0.35 5.29 2.34
C HIS A 148 0.04 3.97 3.03
N GLU A 149 0.89 3.19 2.41
CA GLU A 149 1.35 1.90 2.98
C GLU A 149 2.21 2.10 4.24
N GLY A 150 3.03 3.17 4.26
CA GLY A 150 3.78 3.57 5.45
C GLY A 150 2.89 4.00 6.61
N TRP A 151 1.69 4.55 6.34
CA TRP A 151 0.71 4.86 7.38
C TRP A 151 0.17 3.59 8.02
N HIS A 152 -0.09 2.55 7.23
CA HIS A 152 -0.46 1.24 7.77
C HIS A 152 0.63 0.65 8.68
N ALA A 153 1.91 0.84 8.34
CA ALA A 153 3.01 0.46 9.22
C ALA A 153 3.02 1.27 10.54
N ALA A 154 2.64 2.55 10.50
CA ALA A 154 2.48 3.36 11.71
C ALA A 154 1.26 2.92 12.55
N GLN A 155 0.14 2.56 11.91
CA GLN A 155 -1.04 2.00 12.57
C GLN A 155 -0.73 0.67 13.28
N ASP A 156 0.09 -0.17 12.65
CA ASP A 156 0.59 -1.41 13.21
C ASP A 156 1.51 -1.15 14.43
N CYS A 157 2.46 -0.25 14.28
CA CYS A 157 3.33 0.21 15.37
C CYS A 157 2.54 0.80 16.55
N MET A 158 1.49 1.58 16.29
CA MET A 158 0.63 2.17 17.33
C MET A 158 -0.11 1.10 18.14
N ALA A 159 -0.28 -0.10 17.61
CA ALA A 159 -0.81 -1.25 18.35
C ALA A 159 0.13 -1.76 19.45
N GLY A 160 1.36 -1.22 19.55
CA GLY A 160 2.33 -1.53 20.61
C GLY A 160 3.33 -2.61 20.25
N THR A 161 3.09 -3.37 19.21
CA THR A 161 3.98 -4.39 18.66
C THR A 161 3.64 -4.65 17.20
N ILE A 162 4.65 -4.89 16.40
CA ILE A 162 4.51 -5.29 15.00
C ILE A 162 4.36 -6.81 14.81
N ASP A 163 4.23 -7.56 15.92
CA ASP A 163 4.10 -9.03 15.90
C ASP A 163 2.64 -9.52 15.90
N ASN A 164 1.68 -8.61 15.80
CA ASN A 164 0.26 -8.93 15.79
C ASN A 164 -0.41 -8.43 14.49
N THR A 165 -1.68 -8.79 14.32
CA THR A 165 -2.48 -8.37 13.15
C THR A 165 -3.38 -7.17 13.44
N PHE A 166 -3.25 -6.56 14.62
CA PHE A 166 -4.03 -5.39 14.99
C PHE A 166 -3.38 -4.13 14.42
N MET A 167 -4.17 -3.33 13.74
CA MET A 167 -3.81 -2.00 13.31
C MET A 167 -4.65 -0.98 14.07
N ALA A 168 -3.98 -0.03 14.72
CA ALA A 168 -4.63 1.02 15.48
C ALA A 168 -5.26 2.09 14.57
N ILE A 169 -6.19 2.85 15.10
CA ILE A 169 -6.66 4.10 14.53
C ILE A 169 -5.88 5.21 15.23
N ILE A 170 -5.11 5.99 14.49
CA ILE A 170 -4.23 7.04 15.01
C ILE A 170 -4.98 8.36 15.15
N GLU A 171 -5.73 8.73 14.11
CA GLU A 171 -6.44 10.00 14.04
C GLU A 171 -7.92 9.83 14.36
N PRO A 172 -8.55 10.74 15.11
CA PRO A 172 -9.99 10.77 15.30
C PRO A 172 -10.73 10.86 13.95
N GLU A 173 -11.87 10.20 13.83
CA GLU A 173 -12.64 10.20 12.57
C GLU A 173 -13.03 11.61 12.12
N GLU A 174 -13.34 12.50 13.07
CA GLU A 174 -13.71 13.89 12.84
C GLU A 174 -12.57 14.74 12.25
N ASP A 175 -11.31 14.34 12.46
CA ASP A 175 -10.14 15.06 11.94
C ASP A 175 -9.82 14.65 10.49
N VAL A 176 -10.29 13.48 10.06
CA VAL A 176 -10.13 13.05 8.67
C VAL A 176 -11.00 13.90 7.74
N PRO A 177 -10.44 14.61 6.75
CA PRO A 177 -11.23 15.43 5.85
C PRO A 177 -12.35 14.67 5.18
N GLN A 178 -13.57 15.24 5.13
CA GLN A 178 -14.78 14.60 4.61
C GLN A 178 -14.58 14.02 3.20
N TYR A 179 -13.78 14.70 2.38
CA TYR A 179 -13.43 14.22 1.03
C TYR A 179 -12.84 12.80 1.08
N TRP A 180 -11.87 12.53 1.97
CA TRP A 180 -11.23 11.22 2.08
C TRP A 180 -12.18 10.19 2.68
N GLN A 181 -13.01 10.58 3.63
CA GLN A 181 -14.04 9.70 4.17
C GLN A 181 -14.99 9.20 3.06
N ASP A 182 -15.42 10.09 2.17
CA ASP A 182 -16.34 9.75 1.07
C ASP A 182 -15.66 8.90 -0.01
N VAL A 183 -14.40 9.22 -0.35
CA VAL A 183 -13.60 8.42 -1.29
C VAL A 183 -13.45 7.00 -0.78
N VAL A 184 -13.06 6.82 0.48
CA VAL A 184 -12.83 5.49 1.07
C VAL A 184 -14.13 4.70 1.20
N LYS A 185 -15.21 5.31 1.69
CA LYS A 185 -16.53 4.66 1.75
C LYS A 185 -16.97 4.10 0.40
N LYS A 186 -16.69 4.84 -0.69
CA LYS A 186 -17.01 4.39 -2.05
C LYS A 186 -16.05 3.29 -2.54
N THR A 187 -14.76 3.43 -2.28
CA THR A 187 -13.72 2.51 -2.76
C THR A 187 -13.79 1.17 -2.04
N TYR A 188 -14.09 1.18 -0.74
CA TYR A 188 -14.15 0.00 0.14
C TYR A 188 -15.58 -0.42 0.49
N SER A 189 -16.55 -0.13 -0.37
CA SER A 189 -17.96 -0.51 -0.15
C SER A 189 -18.13 -2.00 0.12
N ASP A 190 -17.32 -2.85 -0.52
CA ASP A 190 -17.35 -4.30 -0.39
C ASP A 190 -16.53 -4.83 0.80
N MET A 191 -15.76 -3.95 1.45
CA MET A 191 -14.91 -4.26 2.61
C MET A 191 -15.11 -3.23 3.74
N PRO A 192 -16.32 -3.08 4.29
CA PRO A 192 -16.64 -2.00 5.24
C PRO A 192 -15.78 -2.06 6.52
N GLY A 193 -15.27 -3.24 6.89
CA GLY A 193 -14.37 -3.40 8.02
C GLY A 193 -13.01 -2.70 7.87
N ALA A 194 -12.55 -2.45 6.64
CA ALA A 194 -11.28 -1.76 6.38
C ALA A 194 -11.41 -0.22 6.44
N ILE A 195 -12.64 0.31 6.30
CA ILE A 195 -12.89 1.75 6.17
C ILE A 195 -12.24 2.60 7.28
N PRO A 196 -12.26 2.23 8.55
CA PRO A 196 -11.68 3.07 9.61
C PRO A 196 -10.18 3.34 9.42
N TRP A 197 -9.41 2.34 9.04
CA TRP A 197 -7.96 2.46 8.82
C TRP A 197 -7.63 3.13 7.49
N GLU A 198 -8.38 2.78 6.46
CA GLU A 198 -8.17 3.30 5.11
C GLU A 198 -8.46 4.80 4.97
N LYS A 199 -9.39 5.36 5.75
CA LYS A 199 -9.65 6.81 5.77
C LYS A 199 -8.39 7.60 6.12
N GLU A 200 -7.68 7.19 7.17
CA GLU A 200 -6.44 7.83 7.59
C GLU A 200 -5.34 7.63 6.54
N ALA A 201 -5.17 6.39 6.05
CA ALA A 201 -4.13 6.06 5.09
C ALA A 201 -4.30 6.82 3.77
N PHE A 202 -5.53 7.02 3.30
CA PHE A 202 -5.81 7.87 2.13
C PHE A 202 -5.47 9.33 2.39
N TRP A 203 -5.82 9.85 3.55
CA TRP A 203 -5.46 11.22 3.93
C TRP A 203 -3.95 11.38 4.04
N ALA A 204 -3.28 10.50 4.78
CA ALA A 204 -1.83 10.51 4.97
C ALA A 204 -1.08 10.34 3.64
N GLY A 205 -1.56 9.48 2.75
CA GLY A 205 -1.01 9.29 1.40
C GLY A 205 -0.92 10.57 0.58
N HIS A 206 -1.78 11.55 0.86
CA HIS A 206 -1.85 12.84 0.16
C HIS A 206 -1.37 14.03 1.00
N THR A 207 -0.89 13.78 2.21
CA THR A 207 -0.40 14.83 3.13
C THR A 207 1.10 14.65 3.36
N GLU A 208 1.88 15.59 2.82
CA GLU A 208 3.34 15.58 2.96
C GLU A 208 3.75 15.63 4.43
N GLY A 209 4.70 14.77 4.80
CA GLY A 209 5.25 14.69 6.15
C GLY A 209 4.38 13.97 7.18
N MET A 210 3.10 13.77 6.96
CA MET A 210 2.20 13.14 7.94
C MET A 210 2.68 11.73 8.30
N THR A 211 2.81 10.86 7.32
CA THR A 211 3.32 9.49 7.52
C THR A 211 4.75 9.47 8.05
N MET A 212 5.62 10.34 7.54
CA MET A 212 7.00 10.42 8.00
C MET A 212 7.08 10.77 9.49
N ASN A 213 6.23 11.68 9.99
CA ASN A 213 6.19 12.05 11.40
C ASN A 213 5.70 10.89 12.28
N ALA A 214 4.68 10.15 11.86
CA ALA A 214 4.19 8.97 12.56
C ALA A 214 5.26 7.86 12.62
N LEU A 215 5.91 7.56 11.50
CA LEU A 215 7.01 6.59 11.45
C LEU A 215 8.20 7.01 12.31
N LYS A 216 8.52 8.31 12.37
CA LYS A 216 9.55 8.85 13.26
C LYS A 216 9.20 8.65 14.73
N ALA A 217 7.93 8.82 15.10
CA ALA A 217 7.44 8.53 16.45
C ALA A 217 7.55 7.03 16.78
N CYS A 218 7.20 6.16 15.83
CA CYS A 218 7.38 4.72 15.95
C CYS A 218 8.85 4.32 16.17
N ALA A 219 9.77 4.92 15.44
CA ALA A 219 11.20 4.65 15.54
C ALA A 219 11.86 5.26 16.80
N SER A 220 11.11 6.05 17.59
CA SER A 220 11.58 6.64 18.84
C SER A 220 11.63 5.58 19.96
N PRO A 221 12.53 5.72 20.95
CA PRO A 221 12.47 4.91 22.16
C PRO A 221 11.21 5.20 23.01
N THR A 222 10.53 6.31 22.79
CA THR A 222 9.25 6.63 23.43
C THR A 222 8.14 5.91 22.69
N PRO A 223 7.27 5.14 23.36
CA PRO A 223 6.12 4.50 22.72
C PRO A 223 5.25 5.48 21.96
N MET A 224 4.76 5.08 20.78
CA MET A 224 4.01 5.97 19.90
C MET A 224 2.74 6.53 20.56
N TRP A 225 2.05 5.77 21.41
CA TRP A 225 0.88 6.23 22.16
C TRP A 225 1.18 7.28 23.25
N GLU A 226 2.44 7.53 23.59
CA GLU A 226 2.83 8.68 24.43
C GLU A 226 3.04 9.96 23.60
N VAL A 227 3.20 9.82 22.31
CA VAL A 227 3.40 10.94 21.35
C VAL A 227 2.09 11.32 20.66
N TYR A 228 1.29 10.32 20.30
CA TYR A 228 -0.03 10.48 19.71
C TYR A 228 -1.09 10.05 20.71
N GLU A 229 -2.06 10.91 21.02
CA GLU A 229 -3.17 10.55 21.92
C GLU A 229 -3.99 9.42 21.28
N PRO A 230 -4.07 8.24 21.92
CA PRO A 230 -4.78 7.11 21.34
C PRO A 230 -6.27 7.41 21.22
N THR A 231 -6.87 7.12 20.07
CA THR A 231 -8.32 7.17 19.91
C THR A 231 -9.03 6.25 20.91
N PRO A 232 -10.30 6.49 21.26
CA PRO A 232 -11.00 5.68 22.27
C PRO A 232 -10.95 4.15 21.98
N LEU A 233 -11.03 3.77 20.70
CA LEU A 233 -10.97 2.35 20.29
C LEU A 233 -9.56 1.79 20.50
N THR A 234 -8.55 2.51 20.07
CA THR A 234 -7.13 2.13 20.22
C THR A 234 -6.75 2.11 21.70
N ARG A 235 -7.14 3.12 22.49
CA ARG A 235 -6.89 3.18 23.92
C ARG A 235 -7.48 1.97 24.65
N LYS A 236 -8.73 1.61 24.34
CA LYS A 236 -9.37 0.42 24.90
C LYS A 236 -8.53 -0.83 24.65
N TRP A 237 -8.10 -1.04 23.43
CA TRP A 237 -7.29 -2.20 23.06
C TRP A 237 -5.92 -2.20 23.76
N LEU A 238 -5.21 -1.05 23.79
CA LEU A 238 -3.91 -0.92 24.46
C LEU A 238 -4.02 -1.23 25.97
N VAL A 239 -5.12 -0.82 26.62
CA VAL A 239 -5.40 -1.14 28.03
C VAL A 239 -5.66 -2.65 28.19
N GLU A 240 -6.47 -3.25 27.32
CA GLU A 240 -6.82 -4.68 27.36
C GLU A 240 -5.57 -5.56 27.17
N GLN A 241 -4.63 -5.12 26.37
CA GLN A 241 -3.35 -5.80 26.14
C GLN A 241 -2.29 -5.50 27.21
N GLY A 242 -2.54 -4.53 28.09
CA GLY A 242 -1.61 -4.17 29.15
C GLY A 242 -0.47 -3.25 28.76
N PHE A 243 -0.55 -2.61 27.59
CA PHE A 243 0.48 -1.65 27.12
C PHE A 243 0.37 -0.31 27.87
N ILE A 244 -0.83 0.11 28.22
CA ILE A 244 -1.09 1.34 28.97
C ILE A 244 -2.01 1.07 30.18
N ALA A 245 -1.93 1.93 31.20
CA ALA A 245 -2.79 1.83 32.39
C ALA A 245 -4.25 2.21 32.06
N LYS A 246 -5.18 1.69 32.87
CA LYS A 246 -6.61 2.03 32.78
C LYS A 246 -6.87 3.51 33.08
#